data_838ff0ee64f610463ab52ac735f1aae4
#
_entry.id   838ff0ee64f610463ab52ac735f1aae4
#
_cell.length_a   1.000
_cell.length_b   1.000
_cell.length_c   1.000
_cell.angle_alpha   90.00
_cell.angle_beta   90.00
_cell.angle_gamma   90.00
#
_symmetry.space_group_name_H-M   'P 1'
#
loop_
_entity.id
_entity.type
_entity.pdbx_description
1 polymer ?
#
loop_
_entity_poly.entity_id
_entity_poly.type
_entity_poly.pdbx_seq_one_letter_code
_entity_poly.pdbx_strand_id
1 'polypeptide(L)'
;FDISKKAIIAAFQAVKENAGSYGADEQTIKEFEEHLNNNLYKLWNRMASGSYFPKPVRAVAIPKKNGGIRILGIPTVEDRIAQMVAKMYFEPLVEPMFYNDSYGYRPNKSAIQAVGQARERCFKRDWVLELDIKGLFDNIKHGYLMYMVEKHTQIKWLILYIKRWLTVPFIMSDGSVAERRSGTPQGGVISPVLANLFLHYVFDDFMTKAYPNIWWERYADDGVLHCQSYKQAAFIKQKLEERFQQFGLELNKEKTRIVYCKDNRRPQNYSCTQFTFLGYTFRPRLNKNKEGKFFVGFTPAVSEKAKTAMKQ
;
A
#
# COMPACT_ATOMS: atom_id res chain seq x y z
N PHE A 1 29.27 -3.40 8.40
CA PHE A 1 28.49 -2.80 7.32
C PHE A 1 28.71 -1.28 7.28
N ASP A 2 28.72 -0.72 6.09
CA ASP A 2 28.83 0.73 5.89
C ASP A 2 27.45 1.38 6.00
N ILE A 3 27.15 1.86 7.21
CA ILE A 3 25.92 2.58 7.56
C ILE A 3 26.32 3.94 8.14
N SER A 4 25.93 5.04 7.47
CA SER A 4 26.26 6.38 7.91
C SER A 4 25.59 6.73 9.25
N LYS A 5 26.36 7.29 10.20
CA LYS A 5 25.82 7.84 11.45
C LYS A 5 24.81 8.97 11.20
N LYS A 6 25.02 9.76 10.13
CA LYS A 6 24.08 10.80 9.72
C LYS A 6 22.73 10.22 9.31
N ALA A 7 22.71 9.04 8.67
CA ALA A 7 21.47 8.38 8.28
C ALA A 7 20.64 7.94 9.51
N ILE A 8 21.28 7.48 10.58
CA ILE A 8 20.60 7.12 11.83
C ILE A 8 19.92 8.35 12.47
N ILE A 9 20.61 9.49 12.50
CA ILE A 9 20.07 10.76 13.05
C ILE A 9 18.89 11.23 12.17
N ALA A 10 19.04 11.24 10.85
CA ALA A 10 17.96 11.63 9.94
C ALA A 10 16.75 10.69 10.05
N ALA A 11 16.98 9.38 10.21
CA ALA A 11 15.92 8.40 10.42
C ALA A 11 15.16 8.63 11.73
N PHE A 12 15.85 8.99 12.82
CA PHE A 12 15.20 9.36 14.07
C PHE A 12 14.30 10.60 13.90
N GLN A 13 14.77 11.65 13.23
CA GLN A 13 13.97 12.85 12.97
C GLN A 13 12.69 12.50 12.19
N ALA A 14 12.81 11.73 11.12
CA ALA A 14 11.67 11.30 10.33
C ALA A 14 10.66 10.44 11.15
N VAL A 15 11.14 9.57 12.03
CA VAL A 15 10.28 8.79 12.93
C VAL A 15 9.60 9.68 13.95
N LYS A 16 10.30 10.68 14.49
CA LYS A 16 9.77 11.65 15.45
C LYS A 16 8.66 12.50 14.82
N GLU A 17 8.86 13.00 13.61
CA GLU A 17 7.85 13.78 12.86
C GLU A 17 6.57 12.98 12.58
N ASN A 18 6.71 11.70 12.26
CA ASN A 18 5.57 10.82 12.03
C ASN A 18 4.86 10.38 13.32
N ALA A 19 5.43 10.66 14.49
CA ALA A 19 4.91 10.31 15.80
C ALA A 19 4.57 8.79 15.92
N GLY A 20 3.52 8.44 16.64
CA GLY A 20 3.00 7.09 16.77
C GLY A 20 3.21 6.49 18.17
N SER A 21 2.49 5.41 18.43
CA SER A 21 2.47 4.71 19.72
C SER A 21 3.75 3.89 19.96
N TYR A 22 3.99 3.49 21.19
CA TYR A 22 5.08 2.60 21.58
C TYR A 22 4.90 1.16 21.05
N GLY A 23 5.99 0.44 20.93
CA GLY A 23 6.02 -0.97 20.53
C GLY A 23 5.84 -1.95 21.69
N ALA A 24 6.39 -3.16 21.54
CA ALA A 24 6.32 -4.21 22.56
C ALA A 24 7.16 -3.94 23.82
N ASP A 25 8.10 -3.01 23.74
CA ASP A 25 8.95 -2.58 24.87
C ASP A 25 8.37 -1.39 25.65
N GLU A 26 7.19 -0.93 25.26
CA GLU A 26 6.46 0.20 25.88
C GLU A 26 7.23 1.53 25.87
N GLN A 27 8.42 1.59 25.25
CA GLN A 27 9.22 2.80 25.15
C GLN A 27 8.60 3.79 24.17
N THR A 28 8.28 4.99 24.64
CA THR A 28 7.78 6.11 23.82
C THR A 28 8.95 6.81 23.09
N ILE A 29 8.63 7.61 22.06
CA ILE A 29 9.62 8.45 21.36
C ILE A 29 10.28 9.43 22.33
N LYS A 30 9.51 9.99 23.29
CA LYS A 30 10.01 10.94 24.29
C LYS A 30 11.03 10.28 25.22
N GLU A 31 10.73 9.12 25.75
CA GLU A 31 11.67 8.37 26.60
C GLU A 31 12.91 7.91 25.84
N PHE A 32 12.78 7.55 24.56
CA PHE A 32 13.92 7.26 23.70
C PHE A 32 14.82 8.49 23.53
N GLU A 33 14.23 9.68 23.41
CA GLU A 33 14.93 10.96 23.23
C GLU A 33 15.71 11.40 24.49
N GLU A 34 15.27 11.04 25.70
CA GLU A 34 15.98 11.37 26.95
C GLU A 34 17.44 10.90 26.96
N HIS A 35 17.74 9.78 26.28
CA HIS A 35 19.09 9.25 26.13
C HIS A 35 19.53 9.12 24.66
N LEU A 36 19.13 10.09 23.83
CA LEU A 36 19.19 10.03 22.37
C LEU A 36 20.55 9.59 21.83
N ASN A 37 21.62 10.28 22.21
CA ASN A 37 22.97 10.02 21.69
C ASN A 37 23.42 8.58 21.97
N ASN A 38 23.17 8.10 23.20
CA ASN A 38 23.53 6.74 23.60
C ASN A 38 22.66 5.70 22.86
N ASN A 39 21.36 5.94 22.75
CA ASN A 39 20.44 5.04 22.08
C ASN A 39 20.75 4.92 20.59
N LEU A 40 20.97 6.05 19.90
CA LEU A 40 21.35 6.05 18.48
C LEU A 40 22.73 5.43 18.25
N TYR A 41 23.70 5.66 19.14
CA TYR A 41 25.03 5.04 19.04
C TYR A 41 24.96 3.53 19.19
N LYS A 42 24.20 3.02 20.17
CA LYS A 42 23.98 1.58 20.36
C LYS A 42 23.30 0.95 19.15
N LEU A 43 22.24 1.59 18.61
CA LEU A 43 21.54 1.11 17.43
C LEU A 43 22.48 1.05 16.23
N TRP A 44 23.22 2.15 15.97
CA TRP A 44 24.19 2.20 14.88
C TRP A 44 25.23 1.10 14.96
N ASN A 45 25.83 0.88 16.15
CA ASN A 45 26.83 -0.16 16.36
C ASN A 45 26.28 -1.55 16.06
N ARG A 46 25.07 -1.88 16.54
CA ARG A 46 24.44 -3.17 16.29
C ARG A 46 24.07 -3.35 14.82
N MET A 47 23.59 -2.31 14.16
CA MET A 47 23.31 -2.38 12.73
C MET A 47 24.59 -2.52 11.91
N ALA A 48 25.64 -1.74 12.22
CA ALA A 48 26.91 -1.79 11.51
C ALA A 48 27.66 -3.13 11.69
N SER A 49 27.56 -3.76 12.86
CA SER A 49 28.16 -5.06 13.13
C SER A 49 27.34 -6.26 12.63
N GLY A 50 26.09 -6.07 12.21
CA GLY A 50 25.20 -7.17 11.85
C GLY A 50 24.50 -7.85 13.03
N SER A 51 24.75 -7.38 14.26
CA SER A 51 24.18 -7.93 15.50
C SER A 51 22.83 -7.36 15.91
N TYR A 52 22.24 -6.47 15.07
CA TYR A 52 20.90 -5.94 15.31
C TYR A 52 19.84 -7.01 15.01
N PHE A 53 19.02 -7.32 16.00
CA PHE A 53 17.83 -8.16 15.88
C PHE A 53 16.60 -7.36 16.27
N PRO A 54 15.56 -7.30 15.40
CA PRO A 54 14.32 -6.62 15.73
C PRO A 54 13.62 -7.30 16.90
N LYS A 55 12.99 -6.49 17.75
CA LYS A 55 12.13 -6.99 18.81
C LYS A 55 10.78 -7.43 18.20
N PRO A 56 10.04 -8.34 18.88
CA PRO A 56 8.70 -8.70 18.46
C PRO A 56 7.79 -7.47 18.28
N VAL A 57 6.90 -7.54 17.30
CA VAL A 57 6.00 -6.43 16.96
C VAL A 57 4.75 -6.51 17.83
N ARG A 58 4.36 -5.40 18.47
CA ARG A 58 3.13 -5.33 19.25
C ARG A 58 1.91 -5.36 18.32
N ALA A 59 1.07 -6.38 18.46
CA ALA A 59 -0.16 -6.53 17.71
C ALA A 59 -1.29 -5.74 18.36
N VAL A 60 -1.96 -4.89 17.57
CA VAL A 60 -3.14 -4.15 18.02
C VAL A 60 -4.31 -4.48 17.09
N ALA A 61 -5.39 -5.02 17.67
CA ALA A 61 -6.60 -5.35 16.95
C ALA A 61 -7.43 -4.09 16.71
N ILE A 62 -7.66 -3.74 15.44
CA ILE A 62 -8.49 -2.60 15.03
C ILE A 62 -9.75 -3.13 14.35
N PRO A 63 -10.96 -2.76 14.85
CA PRO A 63 -12.21 -3.16 14.20
C PRO A 63 -12.32 -2.57 12.78
N LYS A 64 -12.70 -3.40 11.81
CA LYS A 64 -13.05 -2.92 10.47
C LYS A 64 -14.48 -2.39 10.46
N LYS A 65 -14.74 -1.33 9.68
CA LYS A 65 -16.08 -0.70 9.56
C LYS A 65 -17.18 -1.62 9.00
N ASN A 66 -16.80 -2.71 8.36
CA ASN A 66 -17.70 -3.72 7.76
C ASN A 66 -17.71 -5.06 8.52
N GLY A 67 -17.33 -5.04 9.80
CA GLY A 67 -17.12 -6.25 10.60
C GLY A 67 -15.73 -6.87 10.36
N GLY A 68 -15.30 -7.72 11.30
CA GLY A 68 -13.98 -8.33 11.30
C GLY A 68 -12.91 -7.44 11.96
N ILE A 69 -11.70 -7.99 12.07
CA ILE A 69 -10.57 -7.39 12.76
C ILE A 69 -9.42 -7.20 11.76
N ARG A 70 -8.68 -6.11 11.91
CA ARG A 70 -7.40 -5.87 11.27
C ARG A 70 -6.32 -5.84 12.34
N ILE A 71 -5.27 -6.61 12.19
CA ILE A 71 -4.13 -6.55 13.10
C ILE A 71 -3.15 -5.50 12.60
N LEU A 72 -2.96 -4.45 13.39
CA LEU A 72 -1.90 -3.48 13.17
C LEU A 72 -0.66 -3.93 13.95
N GLY A 73 0.49 -3.98 13.30
CA GLY A 73 1.75 -4.28 13.96
C GLY A 73 2.51 -3.01 14.27
N ILE A 74 2.77 -2.75 15.56
CA ILE A 74 3.51 -1.56 15.98
C ILE A 74 4.94 -1.99 16.39
N PRO A 75 5.97 -1.67 15.57
CA PRO A 75 7.36 -1.90 15.91
C PRO A 75 7.80 -0.97 17.05
N THR A 76 8.85 -1.34 17.77
CA THR A 76 9.48 -0.45 18.77
C THR A 76 10.02 0.82 18.12
N VAL A 77 10.27 1.87 18.92
CA VAL A 77 10.87 3.12 18.40
C VAL A 77 12.21 2.83 17.74
N GLU A 78 13.04 2.02 18.37
CA GLU A 78 14.34 1.60 17.85
C GLU A 78 14.20 0.89 16.49
N ASP A 79 13.23 -0.01 16.38
CA ASP A 79 12.95 -0.76 15.14
C ASP A 79 12.43 0.15 14.02
N ARG A 80 11.58 1.12 14.34
CA ARG A 80 11.12 2.13 13.38
C ARG A 80 12.29 2.95 12.82
N ILE A 81 13.26 3.32 13.66
CA ILE A 81 14.47 4.03 13.22
C ILE A 81 15.31 3.13 12.32
N ALA A 82 15.56 1.88 12.72
CA ALA A 82 16.30 0.92 11.91
C ALA A 82 15.65 0.67 10.54
N GLN A 83 14.33 0.50 10.51
CA GLN A 83 13.56 0.36 9.27
C GLN A 83 13.58 1.64 8.42
N MET A 84 13.57 2.82 9.04
CA MET A 84 13.67 4.09 8.33
C MET A 84 15.05 4.24 7.67
N VAL A 85 16.13 3.86 8.34
CA VAL A 85 17.46 3.80 7.73
C VAL A 85 17.45 2.89 6.51
N ALA A 86 16.92 1.67 6.65
CA ALA A 86 16.82 0.74 5.52
C ALA A 86 15.97 1.32 4.38
N LYS A 87 14.85 1.97 4.70
CA LYS A 87 14.00 2.64 3.70
C LYS A 87 14.77 3.72 2.95
N MET A 88 15.53 4.56 3.65
CA MET A 88 16.32 5.64 3.03
C MET A 88 17.36 5.12 2.03
N TYR A 89 17.89 3.92 2.23
CA TYR A 89 18.83 3.29 1.29
C TYR A 89 18.13 2.49 0.18
N PHE A 90 16.99 1.89 0.48
CA PHE A 90 16.33 0.97 -0.46
C PHE A 90 15.34 1.68 -1.39
N GLU A 91 14.54 2.62 -0.87
CA GLU A 91 13.51 3.32 -1.66
C GLU A 91 14.09 4.03 -2.90
N PRO A 92 15.24 4.75 -2.84
CA PRO A 92 15.84 5.36 -4.03
C PRO A 92 16.28 4.37 -5.12
N LEU A 93 16.52 3.10 -4.76
CA LEU A 93 16.91 2.07 -5.72
C LEU A 93 15.71 1.53 -6.50
N VAL A 94 14.51 1.49 -5.88
CA VAL A 94 13.32 0.89 -6.48
C VAL A 94 12.31 1.93 -6.98
N GLU A 95 12.26 3.13 -6.39
CA GLU A 95 11.31 4.18 -6.77
C GLU A 95 11.34 4.55 -8.26
N PRO A 96 12.52 4.67 -8.94
CA PRO A 96 12.58 5.05 -10.35
C PRO A 96 11.94 4.02 -11.30
N MET A 97 11.79 2.77 -10.87
CA MET A 97 11.22 1.72 -11.71
C MET A 97 9.68 1.65 -11.64
N PHE A 98 9.07 2.24 -10.61
CA PHE A 98 7.63 2.19 -10.46
C PHE A 98 6.91 3.02 -11.52
N TYR A 99 5.87 2.46 -12.10
CA TYR A 99 5.06 3.13 -13.11
C TYR A 99 4.34 4.36 -12.54
N ASN A 100 4.08 5.34 -13.40
CA ASN A 100 3.41 6.59 -13.01
C ASN A 100 2.01 6.39 -12.45
N ASP A 101 1.34 5.32 -12.86
CA ASP A 101 -0.02 4.97 -12.45
C ASP A 101 -0.10 4.20 -11.13
N SER A 102 1.04 3.95 -10.48
CA SER A 102 1.13 3.48 -9.09
C SER A 102 1.32 4.68 -8.16
N TYR A 103 0.40 4.89 -7.21
CA TYR A 103 0.33 6.12 -6.40
C TYR A 103 0.57 5.90 -4.91
N GLY A 104 0.16 4.75 -4.36
CA GLY A 104 0.15 4.52 -2.91
C GLY A 104 1.54 4.51 -2.28
N TYR A 105 1.71 5.21 -1.15
CA TYR A 105 2.92 5.22 -0.34
C TYR A 105 4.21 5.66 -1.04
N ARG A 106 4.11 6.39 -2.13
CA ARG A 106 5.25 6.86 -2.91
C ARG A 106 5.52 8.35 -2.68
N PRO A 107 6.80 8.79 -2.72
CA PRO A 107 7.13 10.21 -2.66
C PRO A 107 6.50 10.96 -3.84
N ASN A 108 6.00 12.17 -3.59
CA ASN A 108 5.40 13.06 -4.59
C ASN A 108 4.17 12.52 -5.31
N LYS A 109 3.54 11.45 -4.79
CA LYS A 109 2.28 10.88 -5.27
C LYS A 109 1.19 11.05 -4.21
N SER A 110 -0.05 11.22 -4.65
CA SER A 110 -1.19 11.41 -3.75
C SER A 110 -2.46 10.68 -4.21
N ALA A 111 -3.37 10.44 -3.27
CA ALA A 111 -4.69 9.88 -3.56
C ALA A 111 -5.50 10.77 -4.52
N ILE A 112 -5.39 12.10 -4.37
CA ILE A 112 -6.10 13.06 -5.23
C ILE A 112 -5.62 12.97 -6.68
N GLN A 113 -4.33 12.78 -6.92
CA GLN A 113 -3.79 12.57 -8.26
C GLN A 113 -4.34 11.29 -8.89
N ALA A 114 -4.39 10.19 -8.13
CA ALA A 114 -4.99 8.93 -8.59
C ALA A 114 -6.47 9.07 -8.94
N VAL A 115 -7.25 9.75 -8.10
CA VAL A 115 -8.68 10.05 -8.35
C VAL A 115 -8.85 10.95 -9.58
N GLY A 116 -7.99 11.94 -9.77
CA GLY A 116 -7.97 12.81 -10.94
C GLY A 116 -7.74 12.04 -12.23
N GLN A 117 -6.73 11.16 -12.25
CA GLN A 117 -6.43 10.30 -13.38
C GLN A 117 -7.56 9.32 -13.69
N ALA A 118 -8.12 8.67 -12.67
CA ALA A 118 -9.27 7.77 -12.82
C ALA A 118 -10.48 8.51 -13.41
N ARG A 119 -10.75 9.76 -12.97
CA ARG A 119 -11.80 10.61 -13.54
C ARG A 119 -11.61 10.83 -15.04
N GLU A 120 -10.43 11.22 -15.48
CA GLU A 120 -10.16 11.47 -16.91
C GLU A 120 -10.34 10.21 -17.75
N ARG A 121 -9.91 9.06 -17.25
CA ARG A 121 -10.01 7.78 -17.94
C ARG A 121 -11.43 7.24 -17.98
N CYS A 122 -12.25 7.48 -16.97
CA CYS A 122 -13.68 7.16 -16.97
C CYS A 122 -14.47 7.88 -18.06
N PHE A 123 -14.01 9.06 -18.53
CA PHE A 123 -14.62 9.74 -19.70
C PHE A 123 -14.25 9.07 -21.04
N LYS A 124 -13.17 8.29 -21.08
CA LYS A 124 -12.61 7.70 -22.30
C LYS A 124 -12.88 6.19 -22.43
N ARG A 125 -13.34 5.55 -21.37
CA ARG A 125 -13.63 4.11 -21.32
C ARG A 125 -15.00 3.86 -20.73
N ASP A 126 -15.69 2.88 -21.30
CA ASP A 126 -17.09 2.62 -20.90
C ASP A 126 -17.21 1.75 -19.66
N TRP A 127 -16.16 0.99 -19.33
CA TRP A 127 -16.18 0.02 -18.26
C TRP A 127 -14.97 0.19 -17.34
N VAL A 128 -15.23 -0.03 -16.07
CA VAL A 128 -14.21 -0.07 -15.02
C VAL A 128 -14.26 -1.40 -14.33
N LEU A 129 -13.10 -2.00 -14.09
CA LEU A 129 -12.91 -3.06 -13.12
C LEU A 129 -12.37 -2.42 -11.83
N GLU A 130 -13.23 -2.33 -10.79
CA GLU A 130 -12.82 -2.02 -9.42
C GLU A 130 -12.17 -3.25 -8.80
N LEU A 131 -10.96 -3.13 -8.28
CA LEU A 131 -10.13 -4.22 -7.81
C LEU A 131 -9.69 -3.98 -6.36
N ASP A 132 -9.86 -4.99 -5.51
CA ASP A 132 -9.39 -4.99 -4.12
C ASP A 132 -8.66 -6.32 -3.84
N ILE A 133 -7.43 -6.26 -3.33
CA ILE A 133 -6.63 -7.44 -2.99
C ILE A 133 -6.88 -7.81 -1.53
N LYS A 134 -7.31 -9.05 -1.30
CA LYS A 134 -7.62 -9.53 0.04
C LYS A 134 -6.37 -9.69 0.89
N GLY A 135 -6.25 -8.86 1.93
CA GLY A 135 -5.18 -8.97 2.92
C GLY A 135 -3.77 -8.93 2.33
N LEU A 136 -3.49 -8.01 1.41
CA LEU A 136 -2.20 -7.90 0.74
C LEU A 136 -1.02 -8.05 1.70
N PHE A 137 -0.97 -7.19 2.74
CA PHE A 137 0.15 -7.15 3.68
C PHE A 137 0.36 -8.45 4.46
N ASP A 138 -0.69 -9.25 4.64
CA ASP A 138 -0.62 -10.51 5.40
C ASP A 138 -0.23 -11.70 4.51
N ASN A 139 -0.42 -11.58 3.19
CA ASN A 139 -0.31 -12.71 2.25
C ASN A 139 0.93 -12.69 1.34
N ILE A 140 1.72 -11.59 1.35
CA ILE A 140 2.96 -11.52 0.57
C ILE A 140 3.90 -12.69 0.95
N LYS A 141 4.22 -13.54 0.00
CA LYS A 141 5.13 -14.68 0.22
C LYS A 141 6.57 -14.19 0.34
N HIS A 142 7.24 -14.47 1.47
CA HIS A 142 8.59 -14.01 1.76
C HIS A 142 9.61 -14.42 0.69
N GLY A 143 9.52 -15.64 0.15
CA GLY A 143 10.42 -16.11 -0.89
C GLY A 143 10.39 -15.28 -2.16
N TYR A 144 9.19 -14.95 -2.66
CA TYR A 144 9.05 -14.07 -3.83
C TYR A 144 9.52 -12.64 -3.54
N LEU A 145 9.13 -12.09 -2.37
CA LEU A 145 9.54 -10.74 -2.00
C LEU A 145 11.06 -10.62 -1.86
N MET A 146 11.71 -11.57 -1.19
CA MET A 146 13.18 -11.56 -1.03
C MET A 146 13.90 -11.70 -2.38
N TYR A 147 13.42 -12.56 -3.27
CA TYR A 147 13.94 -12.64 -4.64
C TYR A 147 13.85 -11.27 -5.36
N MET A 148 12.73 -10.56 -5.22
CA MET A 148 12.57 -9.23 -5.79
C MET A 148 13.51 -8.20 -5.15
N VAL A 149 13.69 -8.24 -3.83
CA VAL A 149 14.62 -7.36 -3.11
C VAL A 149 16.06 -7.58 -3.59
N GLU A 150 16.52 -8.84 -3.64
CA GLU A 150 17.88 -9.21 -4.05
C GLU A 150 18.18 -8.86 -5.52
N LYS A 151 17.14 -8.77 -6.36
CA LYS A 151 17.27 -8.29 -7.74
C LYS A 151 17.65 -6.80 -7.85
N HIS A 152 17.29 -6.01 -6.83
CA HIS A 152 17.50 -4.54 -6.84
C HIS A 152 18.59 -4.04 -5.94
N THR A 153 19.14 -4.88 -5.07
CA THR A 153 20.24 -4.50 -4.19
C THR A 153 21.18 -5.67 -3.91
N GLN A 154 22.48 -5.35 -3.85
CA GLN A 154 23.52 -6.27 -3.36
C GLN A 154 24.04 -5.84 -1.97
N ILE A 155 23.40 -4.87 -1.35
CA ILE A 155 23.77 -4.36 -0.03
C ILE A 155 23.41 -5.41 1.03
N LYS A 156 24.42 -6.12 1.51
CA LYS A 156 24.24 -7.30 2.40
C LYS A 156 23.42 -7.00 3.65
N TRP A 157 23.63 -5.86 4.27
CA TRP A 157 22.90 -5.50 5.49
C TRP A 157 21.43 -5.18 5.23
N LEU A 158 21.09 -4.59 4.09
CA LEU A 158 19.69 -4.36 3.71
C LEU A 158 18.94 -5.69 3.55
N ILE A 159 19.51 -6.63 2.80
CA ILE A 159 18.95 -7.97 2.60
C ILE A 159 18.78 -8.67 3.95
N LEU A 160 19.83 -8.63 4.82
CA LEU A 160 19.80 -9.25 6.14
C LEU A 160 18.66 -8.70 7.01
N TYR A 161 18.54 -7.38 7.11
CA TYR A 161 17.54 -6.76 8.01
C TYR A 161 16.12 -6.84 7.45
N ILE A 162 15.92 -6.71 6.15
CA ILE A 162 14.60 -6.95 5.54
C ILE A 162 14.13 -8.37 5.86
N LYS A 163 15.02 -9.38 5.69
CA LYS A 163 14.68 -10.76 6.03
C LYS A 163 14.30 -10.92 7.50
N ARG A 164 15.05 -10.29 8.43
CA ARG A 164 14.73 -10.31 9.87
C ARG A 164 13.38 -9.69 10.16
N TRP A 165 13.06 -8.52 9.58
CA TRP A 165 11.75 -7.86 9.79
C TRP A 165 10.57 -8.65 9.21
N LEU A 166 10.77 -9.38 8.12
CA LEU A 166 9.71 -10.22 7.57
C LEU A 166 9.35 -11.40 8.47
N THR A 167 10.31 -11.91 9.25
CA THR A 167 10.14 -13.10 10.10
C THR A 167 9.93 -12.78 11.58
N VAL A 168 10.01 -11.50 11.98
CA VAL A 168 9.80 -11.10 13.38
C VAL A 168 8.37 -11.43 13.81
N PRO A 169 8.17 -12.09 14.99
CA PRO A 169 6.85 -12.47 15.47
C PRO A 169 6.02 -11.28 15.96
N PHE A 170 4.71 -11.48 16.07
CA PHE A 170 3.83 -10.59 16.81
C PHE A 170 3.74 -11.01 18.29
N ILE A 171 3.63 -10.02 19.19
CA ILE A 171 3.13 -10.21 20.55
C ILE A 171 1.67 -9.73 20.57
N MET A 172 0.77 -10.64 20.90
CA MET A 172 -0.65 -10.38 21.00
C MET A 172 -0.99 -9.75 22.34
N SER A 173 -2.21 -9.18 22.50
CA SER A 173 -2.64 -8.52 23.74
C SER A 173 -2.74 -9.45 24.95
N ASP A 174 -2.85 -10.75 24.75
CA ASP A 174 -2.83 -11.78 25.79
C ASP A 174 -1.41 -12.27 26.14
N GLY A 175 -0.37 -11.68 25.54
CA GLY A 175 1.03 -12.06 25.71
C GLY A 175 1.47 -13.24 24.84
N SER A 176 0.58 -13.85 24.08
CA SER A 176 0.96 -14.94 23.17
C SER A 176 1.81 -14.43 22.00
N VAL A 177 2.68 -15.31 21.50
CA VAL A 177 3.59 -15.02 20.38
C VAL A 177 3.07 -15.70 19.12
N ALA A 178 2.81 -14.92 18.08
CA ALA A 178 2.37 -15.41 16.79
C ALA A 178 3.51 -15.32 15.77
N GLU A 179 4.01 -16.48 15.34
CA GLU A 179 5.03 -16.60 14.30
C GLU A 179 4.51 -16.12 12.95
N ARG A 180 5.43 -15.58 12.13
CA ARG A 180 5.11 -15.06 10.81
C ARG A 180 5.88 -15.81 9.72
N ARG A 181 5.14 -16.39 8.77
CA ARG A 181 5.67 -17.12 7.61
C ARG A 181 5.34 -16.46 6.27
N SER A 182 4.51 -15.41 6.31
CA SER A 182 4.15 -14.60 5.16
C SER A 182 3.82 -13.18 5.59
N GLY A 183 3.73 -12.28 4.65
CA GLY A 183 3.33 -10.90 4.87
C GLY A 183 4.42 -10.00 5.42
N THR A 184 4.08 -8.74 5.56
CA THR A 184 4.89 -7.70 6.20
C THR A 184 4.03 -6.94 7.19
N PRO A 185 4.54 -6.51 8.37
CA PRO A 185 3.71 -5.87 9.38
C PRO A 185 2.98 -4.64 8.84
N GLN A 186 1.65 -4.61 8.99
CA GLN A 186 0.89 -3.39 8.75
C GLN A 186 1.24 -2.39 9.87
N GLY A 187 2.01 -1.35 9.54
CA GLY A 187 2.59 -0.40 10.48
C GLY A 187 4.12 -0.41 10.53
N GLY A 188 4.77 -1.36 9.87
CA GLY A 188 6.21 -1.31 9.64
C GLY A 188 6.58 -0.17 8.67
N VAL A 189 7.66 0.54 8.96
CA VAL A 189 8.11 1.72 8.18
C VAL A 189 8.53 1.35 6.76
N ILE A 190 9.17 0.19 6.57
CA ILE A 190 9.62 -0.30 5.26
C ILE A 190 8.55 -1.10 4.52
N SER A 191 7.49 -1.55 5.21
CA SER A 191 6.45 -2.43 4.66
C SER A 191 5.75 -1.87 3.41
N PRO A 192 5.42 -0.57 3.32
CA PRO A 192 4.82 0.02 2.12
C PRO A 192 5.70 -0.08 0.88
N VAL A 193 7.01 0.16 1.02
CA VAL A 193 7.97 0.06 -0.10
C VAL A 193 8.08 -1.39 -0.58
N LEU A 194 8.15 -2.35 0.35
CA LEU A 194 8.20 -3.77 0.05
C LEU A 194 6.91 -4.26 -0.63
N ALA A 195 5.74 -3.80 -0.17
CA ALA A 195 4.46 -4.12 -0.80
C ALA A 195 4.36 -3.53 -2.22
N ASN A 196 4.83 -2.31 -2.43
CA ASN A 196 4.89 -1.69 -3.76
C ASN A 196 5.84 -2.44 -4.69
N LEU A 197 7.01 -2.86 -4.21
CA LEU A 197 7.95 -3.66 -5.00
C LEU A 197 7.31 -4.99 -5.41
N PHE A 198 6.63 -5.67 -4.49
CA PHE A 198 5.92 -6.92 -4.79
C PHE A 198 4.85 -6.72 -5.85
N LEU A 199 3.98 -5.72 -5.68
CA LEU A 199 2.90 -5.44 -6.63
C LEU A 199 3.40 -4.88 -7.96
N HIS A 200 4.55 -4.21 -7.99
CA HIS A 200 5.18 -3.82 -9.24
C HIS A 200 5.39 -5.04 -10.16
N TYR A 201 5.91 -6.14 -9.63
CA TYR A 201 6.13 -7.36 -10.43
C TYR A 201 4.87 -8.17 -10.66
N VAL A 202 3.99 -8.25 -9.66
CA VAL A 202 2.81 -9.11 -9.73
C VAL A 202 1.70 -8.47 -10.56
N PHE A 203 1.53 -7.15 -10.47
CA PHE A 203 0.44 -6.42 -11.10
C PHE A 203 0.91 -5.39 -12.13
N ASP A 204 1.72 -4.40 -11.73
CA ASP A 204 2.00 -3.21 -12.55
C ASP A 204 2.72 -3.60 -13.86
N ASP A 205 3.79 -4.36 -13.77
CA ASP A 205 4.59 -4.82 -14.92
C ASP A 205 3.83 -5.81 -15.79
N PHE A 206 3.05 -6.69 -15.16
CA PHE A 206 2.16 -7.62 -15.87
C PHE A 206 1.10 -6.88 -16.68
N MET A 207 0.41 -5.91 -16.10
CA MET A 207 -0.60 -5.12 -16.79
C MET A 207 0.01 -4.31 -17.92
N THR A 208 1.12 -3.63 -17.67
CA THR A 208 1.73 -2.74 -18.65
C THR A 208 2.31 -3.49 -19.87
N LYS A 209 2.90 -4.67 -19.65
CA LYS A 209 3.52 -5.46 -20.73
C LYS A 209 2.54 -6.36 -21.47
N ALA A 210 1.66 -7.06 -20.74
CA ALA A 210 0.74 -8.02 -21.35
C ALA A 210 -0.54 -7.36 -21.86
N TYR A 211 -0.98 -6.26 -21.27
CA TYR A 211 -2.25 -5.59 -21.58
C TYR A 211 -2.10 -4.07 -21.74
N PRO A 212 -1.24 -3.54 -22.60
CA PRO A 212 -0.91 -2.11 -22.71
C PRO A 212 -2.11 -1.22 -23.09
N ASN A 213 -3.15 -1.79 -23.65
CA ASN A 213 -4.39 -1.08 -24.03
C ASN A 213 -5.39 -0.92 -22.88
N ILE A 214 -5.14 -1.54 -21.72
CA ILE A 214 -5.95 -1.41 -20.52
C ILE A 214 -5.23 -0.47 -19.56
N TRP A 215 -5.77 0.73 -19.38
CA TRP A 215 -5.23 1.70 -18.44
C TRP A 215 -5.63 1.33 -17.02
N TRP A 216 -4.77 1.65 -16.06
CA TRP A 216 -5.00 1.31 -14.66
C TRP A 216 -4.43 2.39 -13.73
N GLU A 217 -5.02 2.56 -12.56
CA GLU A 217 -4.47 3.26 -11.40
C GLU A 217 -4.44 2.30 -10.22
N ARG A 218 -3.36 2.32 -9.47
CA ARG A 218 -3.22 1.54 -8.25
C ARG A 218 -2.78 2.43 -7.06
N TYR A 219 -3.45 2.25 -5.95
CA TYR A 219 -3.06 2.83 -4.67
C TYR A 219 -2.98 1.71 -3.62
N ALA A 220 -1.78 1.21 -3.32
CA ALA A 220 -1.56 0.01 -2.51
C ALA A 220 -2.34 -1.20 -3.07
N ASP A 221 -3.29 -1.73 -2.30
CA ASP A 221 -4.16 -2.85 -2.64
C ASP A 221 -5.43 -2.48 -3.42
N ASP A 222 -5.77 -1.20 -3.48
CA ASP A 222 -6.89 -0.69 -4.27
C ASP A 222 -6.47 -0.41 -5.72
N GLY A 223 -7.21 -0.92 -6.69
CA GLY A 223 -6.95 -0.71 -8.12
C GLY A 223 -8.20 -0.40 -8.93
N VAL A 224 -8.00 0.36 -10.00
CA VAL A 224 -9.03 0.68 -10.99
C VAL A 224 -8.46 0.42 -12.38
N LEU A 225 -9.15 -0.39 -13.19
CA LEU A 225 -8.75 -0.67 -14.57
C LEU A 225 -9.83 -0.20 -15.53
N HIS A 226 -9.42 0.45 -16.62
CA HIS A 226 -10.33 1.07 -17.59
C HIS A 226 -10.41 0.23 -18.86
N CYS A 227 -11.60 -0.31 -19.16
CA CYS A 227 -11.86 -1.24 -20.23
C CYS A 227 -12.82 -0.63 -21.28
N GLN A 228 -12.69 -1.07 -22.52
CA GLN A 228 -13.56 -0.67 -23.62
C GLN A 228 -14.92 -1.40 -23.62
N SER A 229 -14.94 -2.64 -23.09
CA SER A 229 -16.14 -3.47 -23.09
C SER A 229 -16.25 -4.31 -21.82
N TYR A 230 -17.46 -4.76 -21.50
CA TYR A 230 -17.70 -5.73 -20.43
C TYR A 230 -16.88 -7.01 -20.62
N LYS A 231 -16.81 -7.52 -21.84
CA LYS A 231 -16.03 -8.73 -22.16
C LYS A 231 -14.56 -8.55 -21.83
N GLN A 232 -13.99 -7.39 -22.15
CA GLN A 232 -12.60 -7.07 -21.82
C GLN A 232 -12.41 -6.98 -20.30
N ALA A 233 -13.33 -6.35 -19.56
CA ALA A 233 -13.27 -6.27 -18.12
C ALA A 233 -13.39 -7.65 -17.44
N ALA A 234 -14.27 -8.50 -17.91
CA ALA A 234 -14.43 -9.88 -17.42
C ALA A 234 -13.18 -10.73 -17.72
N PHE A 235 -12.62 -10.62 -18.93
CA PHE A 235 -11.40 -11.31 -19.32
C PHE A 235 -10.21 -10.91 -18.43
N ILE A 236 -9.97 -9.60 -18.26
CA ILE A 236 -8.84 -9.15 -17.45
C ILE A 236 -9.01 -9.49 -15.97
N LYS A 237 -10.25 -9.47 -15.45
CA LYS A 237 -10.54 -9.94 -14.09
C LYS A 237 -10.08 -11.38 -13.90
N GLN A 238 -10.45 -12.28 -14.81
CA GLN A 238 -10.02 -13.69 -14.77
C GLN A 238 -8.48 -13.79 -14.82
N LYS A 239 -7.82 -13.05 -15.73
CA LYS A 239 -6.35 -13.07 -15.84
C LYS A 239 -5.65 -12.59 -14.59
N LEU A 240 -6.21 -11.60 -13.91
CA LEU A 240 -5.69 -11.13 -12.63
C LEU A 240 -5.95 -12.13 -11.48
N GLU A 241 -7.09 -12.81 -11.45
CA GLU A 241 -7.35 -13.90 -10.50
C GLU A 241 -6.31 -15.01 -10.65
N GLU A 242 -6.06 -15.49 -11.88
CA GLU A 242 -5.02 -16.49 -12.20
C GLU A 242 -3.62 -16.00 -11.78
N ARG A 243 -3.29 -14.74 -12.10
CA ARG A 243 -1.99 -14.15 -11.79
C ARG A 243 -1.75 -14.01 -10.29
N PHE A 244 -2.71 -13.49 -9.55
CA PHE A 244 -2.59 -13.32 -8.09
C PHE A 244 -2.48 -14.66 -7.38
N GLN A 245 -3.25 -15.66 -7.79
CA GLN A 245 -3.17 -17.01 -7.24
C GLN A 245 -1.76 -17.60 -7.38
N GLN A 246 -1.07 -17.39 -8.51
CA GLN A 246 0.32 -17.83 -8.72
C GLN A 246 1.28 -17.26 -7.66
N PHE A 247 1.02 -16.05 -7.17
CA PHE A 247 1.85 -15.38 -6.16
C PHE A 247 1.29 -15.48 -4.73
N GLY A 248 0.24 -16.29 -4.53
CA GLY A 248 -0.38 -16.51 -3.23
C GLY A 248 -1.27 -15.37 -2.75
N LEU A 249 -1.73 -14.52 -3.67
CA LEU A 249 -2.73 -13.48 -3.41
C LEU A 249 -4.12 -13.91 -3.90
N GLU A 250 -5.15 -13.25 -3.38
CA GLU A 250 -6.54 -13.47 -3.75
C GLU A 250 -7.26 -12.12 -3.95
N LEU A 251 -8.12 -12.03 -4.98
CA LEU A 251 -9.04 -10.91 -5.12
C LEU A 251 -10.18 -10.99 -4.10
N ASN A 252 -10.54 -9.86 -3.54
CA ASN A 252 -11.75 -9.76 -2.72
C ASN A 252 -12.98 -9.80 -3.63
N LYS A 253 -13.67 -10.93 -3.67
CA LYS A 253 -14.82 -11.18 -4.57
C LYS A 253 -15.97 -10.20 -4.35
N GLU A 254 -16.19 -9.76 -3.11
CA GLU A 254 -17.30 -8.85 -2.77
C GLU A 254 -17.03 -7.41 -3.22
N LYS A 255 -15.75 -6.99 -3.23
CA LYS A 255 -15.35 -5.64 -3.58
C LYS A 255 -14.83 -5.51 -5.02
N THR A 256 -14.47 -6.62 -5.67
CA THR A 256 -14.01 -6.61 -7.05
C THR A 256 -15.21 -6.65 -7.99
N ARG A 257 -15.50 -5.54 -8.68
CA ARG A 257 -16.72 -5.37 -9.47
C ARG A 257 -16.44 -4.77 -10.84
N ILE A 258 -17.27 -5.15 -11.81
CA ILE A 258 -17.27 -4.53 -13.14
C ILE A 258 -18.38 -3.48 -13.16
N VAL A 259 -18.01 -2.24 -13.48
CA VAL A 259 -18.85 -1.06 -13.38
C VAL A 259 -18.99 -0.39 -14.75
N TYR A 260 -20.21 -0.04 -15.13
CA TYR A 260 -20.49 0.73 -16.34
C TYR A 260 -20.43 2.24 -16.05
N CYS A 261 -19.61 2.96 -16.81
CA CYS A 261 -19.46 4.42 -16.67
C CYS A 261 -20.58 5.17 -17.38
N LYS A 262 -21.81 5.05 -16.88
CA LYS A 262 -23.00 5.64 -17.45
C LYS A 262 -22.95 7.18 -17.48
N ASP A 263 -23.18 7.77 -18.66
CA ASP A 263 -23.30 9.21 -18.85
C ASP A 263 -24.24 9.52 -20.04
N ASN A 264 -24.36 10.80 -20.46
CA ASN A 264 -25.23 11.17 -21.59
C ASN A 264 -24.86 10.47 -22.92
N ARG A 265 -23.58 10.12 -23.12
CA ARG A 265 -23.12 9.42 -24.34
C ARG A 265 -23.29 7.91 -24.22
N ARG A 266 -23.42 7.41 -23.01
CA ARG A 266 -23.51 6.01 -22.61
C ARG A 266 -24.77 5.77 -21.78
N PRO A 267 -25.98 5.84 -22.40
CA PRO A 267 -27.26 5.87 -21.68
C PRO A 267 -27.76 4.49 -21.26
N GLN A 268 -27.08 3.40 -21.64
CA GLN A 268 -27.52 2.03 -21.36
C GLN A 268 -27.69 1.77 -19.87
N ASN A 269 -28.57 0.85 -19.51
CA ASN A 269 -28.83 0.48 -18.14
C ASN A 269 -28.13 -0.85 -17.80
N TYR A 270 -27.28 -0.80 -16.78
CA TYR A 270 -26.61 -1.96 -16.20
C TYR A 270 -26.79 -1.91 -14.68
N SER A 271 -26.70 -3.06 -14.03
CA SER A 271 -26.93 -3.21 -12.57
C SER A 271 -25.88 -2.48 -11.73
N CYS A 272 -24.65 -2.35 -12.21
CA CYS A 272 -23.55 -1.70 -11.50
C CYS A 272 -23.08 -0.46 -12.28
N THR A 273 -23.39 0.73 -11.77
CA THR A 273 -23.05 2.03 -12.38
C THR A 273 -22.34 2.96 -11.40
N GLN A 274 -21.74 2.41 -10.34
CA GLN A 274 -20.94 3.19 -9.39
C GLN A 274 -19.86 2.35 -8.73
N PHE A 275 -18.73 2.98 -8.40
CA PHE A 275 -17.66 2.42 -7.58
C PHE A 275 -17.09 3.48 -6.65
N THR A 276 -16.31 3.04 -5.65
CA THR A 276 -15.66 3.95 -4.71
C THR A 276 -14.15 3.71 -4.73
N PHE A 277 -13.39 4.78 -5.01
CA PHE A 277 -11.94 4.73 -5.04
C PHE A 277 -11.37 5.85 -4.14
N LEU A 278 -10.55 5.48 -3.18
CA LEU A 278 -9.84 6.39 -2.27
C LEU A 278 -10.75 7.43 -1.58
N GLY A 279 -11.92 6.98 -1.13
CA GLY A 279 -12.89 7.85 -0.45
C GLY A 279 -13.78 8.69 -1.37
N TYR A 280 -13.68 8.52 -2.69
CA TYR A 280 -14.53 9.17 -3.68
C TYR A 280 -15.44 8.17 -4.37
N THR A 281 -16.74 8.47 -4.46
CA THR A 281 -17.71 7.67 -5.21
C THR A 281 -17.88 8.22 -6.61
N PHE A 282 -17.54 7.41 -7.59
CA PHE A 282 -17.76 7.65 -9.03
C PHE A 282 -19.15 7.13 -9.42
N ARG A 283 -20.00 7.98 -9.97
CA ARG A 283 -21.34 7.60 -10.44
C ARG A 283 -21.90 8.64 -11.43
N PRO A 284 -22.99 8.35 -12.15
CA PRO A 284 -23.72 9.35 -12.92
C PRO A 284 -24.14 10.53 -12.05
N ARG A 285 -23.83 11.75 -12.47
CA ARG A 285 -24.22 13.00 -11.78
C ARG A 285 -24.64 14.05 -12.79
N LEU A 286 -25.65 14.81 -12.43
CA LEU A 286 -26.02 16.01 -13.18
C LEU A 286 -24.94 17.07 -12.95
N ASN A 287 -24.36 17.55 -14.03
CA ASN A 287 -23.33 18.59 -14.04
C ASN A 287 -23.82 19.75 -14.93
N LYS A 288 -23.23 20.91 -14.75
CA LYS A 288 -23.48 22.11 -15.58
C LYS A 288 -22.17 22.50 -16.26
N ASN A 289 -22.17 22.67 -17.57
CA ASN A 289 -20.98 23.13 -18.30
C ASN A 289 -20.78 24.65 -18.15
N LYS A 290 -19.70 25.19 -18.71
CA LYS A 290 -19.38 26.63 -18.64
C LYS A 290 -20.42 27.51 -19.34
N GLU A 291 -21.17 26.95 -20.29
CA GLU A 291 -22.25 27.62 -21.05
C GLU A 291 -23.62 27.52 -20.34
N GLY A 292 -23.67 26.91 -19.16
CA GLY A 292 -24.89 26.77 -18.37
C GLY A 292 -25.77 25.56 -18.73
N LYS A 293 -25.36 24.72 -19.70
CA LYS A 293 -26.11 23.54 -20.14
C LYS A 293 -25.90 22.37 -19.18
N PHE A 294 -26.99 21.71 -18.79
CA PHE A 294 -26.94 20.51 -17.95
C PHE A 294 -26.63 19.26 -18.76
N PHE A 295 -25.83 18.38 -18.17
CA PHE A 295 -25.50 17.04 -18.72
C PHE A 295 -25.24 16.05 -17.59
N VAL A 296 -25.46 14.77 -17.85
CA VAL A 296 -25.05 13.70 -16.93
C VAL A 296 -23.63 13.25 -17.30
N GLY A 297 -22.72 13.37 -16.33
CA GLY A 297 -21.35 12.87 -16.45
C GLY A 297 -21.05 11.83 -15.38
N PHE A 298 -20.15 10.90 -15.66
CA PHE A 298 -19.66 9.92 -14.69
C PHE A 298 -18.49 10.54 -13.90
N THR A 299 -18.79 11.07 -12.70
CA THR A 299 -17.86 11.91 -11.95
C THR A 299 -17.70 11.51 -10.48
N PRO A 300 -16.50 11.73 -9.89
CA PRO A 300 -16.27 11.50 -8.47
C PRO A 300 -16.84 12.61 -7.60
N ALA A 301 -17.28 12.23 -6.41
CA ALA A 301 -17.50 13.15 -5.29
C ALA A 301 -17.15 12.41 -3.98
N VAL A 302 -16.87 13.17 -2.92
CA VAL A 302 -16.58 12.60 -1.61
C VAL A 302 -17.66 11.58 -1.23
N SER A 303 -17.28 10.38 -0.86
CA SER A 303 -18.22 9.32 -0.49
C SER A 303 -18.95 9.66 0.82
N GLU A 304 -20.18 9.16 0.99
CA GLU A 304 -20.92 9.38 2.23
C GLU A 304 -20.17 8.88 3.47
N LYS A 305 -19.44 7.75 3.32
CA LYS A 305 -18.57 7.21 4.37
C LYS A 305 -17.44 8.18 4.74
N ALA A 306 -16.80 8.82 3.75
CA ALA A 306 -15.75 9.81 3.99
C ALA A 306 -16.33 11.10 4.61
N LYS A 307 -17.48 11.57 4.15
CA LYS A 307 -18.17 12.72 4.74
C LYS A 307 -18.53 12.50 6.22
N THR A 308 -19.03 11.31 6.57
CA THR A 308 -19.33 10.96 7.95
C THR A 308 -18.07 10.97 8.82
N ALA A 309 -16.95 10.43 8.31
CA ALA A 309 -15.68 10.43 9.04
C ALA A 309 -15.06 11.83 9.24
N MET A 310 -15.36 12.80 8.34
CA MET A 310 -14.92 14.19 8.48
C MET A 310 -15.76 15.00 9.49
N LYS A 311 -16.96 14.53 9.84
CA LYS A 311 -17.85 15.18 10.80
C LYS A 311 -17.67 14.68 12.24
N GLN A 312 -16.95 13.61 12.45
CA GLN A 312 -16.52 13.05 13.73
C GLN A 312 -15.14 13.59 14.12
#